data_ec96c841e6be104a93a11a234975271c
#
_entry.id   ec96c841e6be104a93a11a234975271c
#
_cell.length_a   1.000
_cell.length_b   1.000
_cell.length_c   1.000
_cell.angle_alpha   90.00
_cell.angle_beta   90.00
_cell.angle_gamma   90.00
#
_symmetry.space_group_name_H-M   'P 1'
#
loop_
_entity.id
_entity.type
_entity.pdbx_description
1 polymer ?
#
loop_
_entity_poly.entity_id
_entity_poly.type
_entity_poly.pdbx_seq_one_letter_code
_entity_poly.pdbx_strand_id
1 'polypeptide(L)'
;MTDHVSTHQAEDDARNEKIQIWVNGRIVPKAEAMVSVYDSGFMLGDGVWEGIRLYNGRWSFVDEHMDRLFEAAKAIDLDIGMTKESVTNALLETQKANGMTNDAHARLMVTRGVKTRPFQHPKLSQSGPTMVIIMEHSRQKLPRPIKLATVPHMRGLPMTQDPKLNSHSKLNCILACIAAEKAGADEALMLDVHGFVNTTNACNFFIVKKGQVWTSTGDYCMNGITRQKVIDLCRANDIPVFERNFSLVDTYSADEAFLTGTFGAQTPVGMIDGRVIGTGQMGPMTERLRGLYKKLVGA
;
A
#
# COMPACT_ATOMS: atom_id res chain seq x y z
N MET A 1 6.65 25.14 6.29
CA MET A 1 6.36 23.71 6.08
C MET A 1 6.12 23.54 4.60
N THR A 2 6.95 22.79 3.93
CA THR A 2 6.75 22.47 2.50
C THR A 2 5.48 21.64 2.40
N ASP A 3 4.58 22.01 1.50
CA ASP A 3 3.34 21.25 1.18
C ASP A 3 3.74 19.88 0.59
N HIS A 4 4.13 18.96 1.47
CA HIS A 4 4.46 17.60 1.06
C HIS A 4 3.19 16.89 0.63
N VAL A 5 3.19 16.35 -0.58
CA VAL A 5 2.09 15.55 -1.12
C VAL A 5 2.53 14.11 -1.19
N SER A 6 1.72 13.23 -0.70
CA SER A 6 1.93 11.79 -0.76
C SER A 6 0.68 11.13 -1.33
N THR A 7 0.83 9.95 -1.93
CA THR A 7 -0.30 9.08 -2.31
C THR A 7 -1.17 8.66 -1.11
N HIS A 8 -0.66 8.84 0.11
CA HIS A 8 -1.34 8.53 1.37
C HIS A 8 -1.84 9.76 2.14
N GLN A 9 -2.01 10.90 1.46
CA GLN A 9 -2.48 12.12 2.10
C GLN A 9 -4.00 12.13 2.22
N ALA A 10 -4.49 12.07 3.46
CA ALA A 10 -5.90 12.29 3.81
C ALA A 10 -6.15 13.74 4.22
N GLU A 11 -7.41 14.15 4.22
CA GLU A 11 -7.85 15.34 4.94
C GLU A 11 -7.74 15.09 6.45
N ASP A 12 -7.34 16.13 7.21
CA ASP A 12 -7.37 16.04 8.67
C ASP A 12 -8.82 15.88 9.15
N ASP A 13 -9.03 14.94 10.06
CA ASP A 13 -10.35 14.65 10.60
C ASP A 13 -10.27 14.55 12.13
N ALA A 14 -10.88 15.51 12.83
CA ALA A 14 -10.85 15.57 14.29
C ALA A 14 -11.49 14.34 14.97
N ARG A 15 -12.33 13.59 14.25
CA ARG A 15 -12.91 12.35 14.78
C ARG A 15 -11.85 11.31 15.06
N ASN A 16 -10.70 11.36 14.36
CA ASN A 16 -9.58 10.44 14.53
C ASN A 16 -8.88 10.56 15.90
N GLU A 17 -9.14 11.61 16.67
CA GLU A 17 -8.63 11.73 18.04
C GLU A 17 -9.36 10.79 19.02
N LYS A 18 -10.59 10.38 18.69
CA LYS A 18 -11.47 9.59 19.58
C LYS A 18 -11.78 8.19 19.07
N ILE A 19 -11.03 7.71 18.07
CA ILE A 19 -11.26 6.39 17.50
C ILE A 19 -10.97 5.27 18.51
N GLN A 20 -11.67 4.17 18.29
CA GLN A 20 -11.46 2.91 18.98
C GLN A 20 -10.57 2.01 18.13
N ILE A 21 -9.64 1.34 18.76
CA ILE A 21 -8.66 0.45 18.12
C ILE A 21 -8.88 -0.97 18.63
N TRP A 22 -8.89 -1.93 17.73
CA TRP A 22 -8.94 -3.33 18.10
C TRP A 22 -7.52 -3.83 18.38
N VAL A 23 -7.29 -4.40 19.58
CA VAL A 23 -6.00 -4.94 20.00
C VAL A 23 -6.22 -6.31 20.65
N ASN A 24 -5.75 -7.37 20.04
CA ASN A 24 -5.79 -8.74 20.59
C ASN A 24 -7.16 -9.14 21.19
N GLY A 25 -8.25 -8.96 20.44
CA GLY A 25 -9.60 -9.33 20.85
C GLY A 25 -10.35 -8.29 21.69
N ARG A 26 -9.79 -7.09 21.87
CA ARG A 26 -10.41 -6.01 22.64
C ARG A 26 -10.48 -4.71 21.86
N ILE A 27 -11.59 -4.00 21.98
CA ILE A 27 -11.75 -2.64 21.52
C ILE A 27 -11.33 -1.70 22.66
N VAL A 28 -10.35 -0.83 22.39
CA VAL A 28 -9.81 0.14 23.35
C VAL A 28 -9.72 1.53 22.73
N PRO A 29 -9.82 2.60 23.53
CA PRO A 29 -9.59 3.95 23.04
C PRO A 29 -8.18 4.11 22.48
N LYS A 30 -8.00 4.97 21.46
CA LYS A 30 -6.69 5.26 20.82
C LYS A 30 -5.57 5.51 21.84
N ALA A 31 -5.86 6.26 22.91
CA ALA A 31 -4.87 6.59 23.93
C ALA A 31 -4.42 5.38 24.78
N GLU A 32 -5.21 4.30 24.80
CA GLU A 32 -4.94 3.09 25.57
C GLU A 32 -4.43 1.94 24.68
N ALA A 33 -4.41 2.13 23.35
CA ALA A 33 -3.97 1.12 22.41
C ALA A 33 -2.44 1.00 22.42
N MET A 34 -1.94 0.01 23.14
CA MET A 34 -0.49 -0.20 23.34
C MET A 34 -0.09 -1.62 22.94
N VAL A 35 1.14 -1.74 22.46
CA VAL A 35 1.81 -3.02 22.26
C VAL A 35 3.08 -3.07 23.11
N SER A 36 3.50 -4.28 23.48
CA SER A 36 4.70 -4.47 24.26
C SER A 36 5.95 -3.99 23.52
N VAL A 37 6.90 -3.36 24.24
CA VAL A 37 8.26 -3.07 23.70
C VAL A 37 9.03 -4.34 23.36
N TYR A 38 8.62 -5.50 23.86
CA TYR A 38 9.15 -6.82 23.53
C TYR A 38 8.43 -7.48 22.34
N ASP A 39 7.49 -6.77 21.69
CA ASP A 39 6.83 -7.28 20.49
C ASP A 39 7.83 -7.42 19.32
N SER A 40 7.79 -8.56 18.65
CA SER A 40 8.70 -8.90 17.54
C SER A 40 8.56 -7.93 16.38
N GLY A 41 7.34 -7.43 16.13
CA GLY A 41 7.06 -6.43 15.10
C GLY A 41 7.70 -5.09 15.43
N PHE A 42 7.61 -4.63 16.70
CA PHE A 42 8.25 -3.40 17.15
C PHE A 42 9.79 -3.49 17.07
N MET A 43 10.37 -4.58 17.59
CA MET A 43 11.83 -4.72 17.64
C MET A 43 12.48 -5.02 16.29
N LEU A 44 11.83 -5.82 15.44
CA LEU A 44 12.47 -6.47 14.28
C LEU A 44 11.71 -6.29 12.97
N GLY A 45 10.52 -5.70 12.99
CA GLY A 45 9.66 -5.65 11.82
C GLY A 45 9.11 -7.03 11.42
N ASP A 46 9.09 -8.01 12.35
CA ASP A 46 8.64 -9.38 12.12
C ASP A 46 7.11 -9.48 12.19
N GLY A 47 6.49 -9.27 11.05
CA GLY A 47 5.04 -9.27 10.90
C GLY A 47 4.59 -8.89 9.50
N VAL A 48 3.31 -9.01 9.27
CA VAL A 48 2.62 -8.72 8.02
C VAL A 48 1.42 -7.79 8.25
N TRP A 49 0.98 -7.10 7.21
CA TRP A 49 -0.12 -6.16 7.36
C TRP A 49 -0.91 -5.97 6.08
N GLU A 50 -2.13 -5.45 6.20
CA GLU A 50 -2.98 -5.03 5.11
C GLU A 50 -3.54 -3.64 5.33
N GLY A 51 -3.74 -2.91 4.22
CA GLY A 51 -4.48 -1.65 4.17
C GLY A 51 -5.73 -1.83 3.34
N ILE A 52 -6.91 -1.54 3.90
CA ILE A 52 -8.20 -1.80 3.27
C ILE A 52 -9.06 -0.54 3.31
N ARG A 53 -9.77 -0.22 2.21
CA ARG A 53 -10.66 0.95 2.11
C ARG A 53 -12.11 0.58 2.31
N LEU A 54 -12.82 1.47 3.01
CA LEU A 54 -14.26 1.44 3.16
C LEU A 54 -14.90 2.51 2.26
N TYR A 55 -15.75 2.07 1.34
CA TYR A 55 -16.58 2.94 0.51
C TYR A 55 -18.05 2.55 0.67
N ASN A 56 -18.91 3.52 1.00
CA ASN A 56 -20.37 3.33 1.07
C ASN A 56 -20.80 2.06 1.83
N GLY A 57 -20.21 1.84 3.00
CA GLY A 57 -20.50 0.68 3.87
C GLY A 57 -19.86 -0.64 3.46
N ARG A 58 -19.06 -0.67 2.39
CA ARG A 58 -18.42 -1.89 1.88
C ARG A 58 -16.90 -1.81 1.93
N TRP A 59 -16.28 -2.83 2.47
CA TRP A 59 -14.83 -3.02 2.39
C TRP A 59 -14.44 -3.47 0.99
N SER A 60 -13.59 -2.71 0.32
CA SER A 60 -13.17 -3.02 -1.04
C SER A 60 -12.22 -4.22 -1.05
N PHE A 61 -12.61 -5.27 -1.76
CA PHE A 61 -11.78 -6.46 -2.01
C PHE A 61 -11.27 -7.14 -0.73
N VAL A 62 -12.12 -7.22 0.30
CA VAL A 62 -11.73 -7.75 1.61
C VAL A 62 -11.22 -9.19 1.52
N ASP A 63 -11.82 -10.02 0.68
CA ASP A 63 -11.40 -11.42 0.52
C ASP A 63 -9.98 -11.53 -0.05
N GLU A 64 -9.66 -10.76 -1.09
CA GLU A 64 -8.32 -10.72 -1.67
C GLU A 64 -7.28 -10.15 -0.66
N HIS A 65 -7.66 -9.19 0.17
CA HIS A 65 -6.80 -8.69 1.23
C HIS A 65 -6.55 -9.75 2.31
N MET A 66 -7.57 -10.51 2.71
CA MET A 66 -7.43 -11.61 3.66
C MET A 66 -6.58 -12.75 3.06
N ASP A 67 -6.81 -13.11 1.81
CA ASP A 67 -6.00 -14.10 1.12
C ASP A 67 -4.52 -13.72 1.16
N ARG A 68 -4.18 -12.51 0.75
CA ARG A 68 -2.79 -12.02 0.74
C ARG A 68 -2.18 -11.90 2.14
N LEU A 69 -2.95 -11.51 3.15
CA LEU A 69 -2.48 -11.49 4.54
C LEU A 69 -2.06 -12.88 5.02
N PHE A 70 -2.89 -13.89 4.75
CA PHE A 70 -2.62 -15.27 5.17
C PHE A 70 -1.51 -15.92 4.35
N GLU A 71 -1.41 -15.61 3.06
CA GLU A 71 -0.27 -16.02 2.23
C GLU A 71 1.05 -15.44 2.75
N ALA A 72 1.06 -14.15 3.07
CA ALA A 72 2.23 -13.48 3.61
C ALA A 72 2.61 -14.01 5.00
N ALA A 73 1.64 -14.27 5.88
CA ALA A 73 1.88 -14.89 7.18
C ALA A 73 2.47 -16.29 7.04
N LYS A 74 1.93 -17.10 6.13
CA LYS A 74 2.46 -18.45 5.83
C LYS A 74 3.89 -18.39 5.30
N ALA A 75 4.22 -17.40 4.46
CA ALA A 75 5.56 -17.26 3.88
C ALA A 75 6.64 -16.97 4.93
N ILE A 76 6.29 -16.33 6.06
CA ILE A 76 7.19 -16.08 7.19
C ILE A 76 6.98 -17.04 8.36
N ASP A 77 6.26 -18.14 8.15
CA ASP A 77 5.92 -19.13 9.18
C ASP A 77 5.31 -18.49 10.44
N LEU A 78 4.33 -17.62 10.24
CA LEU A 78 3.56 -16.92 11.27
C LEU A 78 2.14 -17.48 11.33
N ASP A 79 1.78 -18.13 12.44
CA ASP A 79 0.39 -18.47 12.73
C ASP A 79 -0.35 -17.22 13.24
N ILE A 80 -1.37 -16.81 12.52
CA ILE A 80 -2.23 -15.68 12.91
C ILE A 80 -3.12 -16.02 14.13
N GLY A 81 -3.31 -17.30 14.42
CA GLY A 81 -4.16 -17.77 15.52
C GLY A 81 -5.66 -17.52 15.32
N MET A 82 -6.07 -17.09 14.13
CA MET A 82 -7.46 -16.79 13.75
C MET A 82 -7.74 -17.26 12.33
N THR A 83 -8.99 -17.52 12.01
CA THR A 83 -9.44 -17.78 10.63
C THR A 83 -9.62 -16.46 9.86
N LYS A 84 -9.64 -16.52 8.53
CA LYS A 84 -9.94 -15.33 7.68
C LYS A 84 -11.27 -14.68 8.07
N GLU A 85 -12.28 -15.50 8.32
CA GLU A 85 -13.60 -15.05 8.78
C GLU A 85 -13.51 -14.31 10.12
N SER A 86 -12.78 -14.87 11.10
CA SER A 86 -12.61 -14.24 12.42
C SER A 86 -11.87 -12.90 12.32
N VAL A 87 -10.86 -12.79 11.45
CA VAL A 87 -10.15 -11.53 11.20
C VAL A 87 -11.07 -10.50 10.52
N THR A 88 -11.89 -10.94 9.55
CA THR A 88 -12.89 -10.09 8.91
C THR A 88 -13.94 -9.61 9.91
N ASN A 89 -14.39 -10.46 10.83
CA ASN A 89 -15.31 -10.08 11.90
C ASN A 89 -14.70 -9.05 12.85
N ALA A 90 -13.41 -9.17 13.19
CA ALA A 90 -12.69 -8.15 13.98
C ALA A 90 -12.62 -6.79 13.26
N LEU A 91 -12.46 -6.80 11.93
CA LEU A 91 -12.53 -5.58 11.10
C LEU A 91 -13.92 -4.94 11.17
N LEU A 92 -15.00 -5.74 11.03
CA LEU A 92 -16.39 -5.26 11.13
C LEU A 92 -16.73 -4.76 12.54
N GLU A 93 -16.25 -5.43 13.57
CA GLU A 93 -16.39 -4.99 14.97
C GLU A 93 -15.74 -3.62 15.18
N THR A 94 -14.52 -3.44 14.68
CA THR A 94 -13.80 -2.16 14.75
C THR A 94 -14.55 -1.06 13.99
N GLN A 95 -15.07 -1.36 12.81
CA GLN A 95 -15.92 -0.45 12.04
C GLN A 95 -17.14 0.00 12.83
N LYS A 96 -17.87 -0.95 13.42
CA LYS A 96 -19.05 -0.68 14.22
C LYS A 96 -18.73 0.19 15.43
N ALA A 97 -17.65 -0.14 16.17
CA ALA A 97 -17.22 0.62 17.33
C ALA A 97 -16.89 2.09 17.02
N ASN A 98 -16.45 2.37 15.79
CA ASN A 98 -16.15 3.72 15.32
C ASN A 98 -17.30 4.40 14.56
N GLY A 99 -18.41 3.71 14.31
CA GLY A 99 -19.54 4.23 13.54
C GLY A 99 -19.18 4.62 12.10
N MET A 100 -18.15 4.00 11.52
CA MET A 100 -17.65 4.38 10.18
C MET A 100 -18.49 3.74 9.09
N THR A 101 -18.96 4.54 8.14
CA THR A 101 -19.80 4.10 7.02
C THR A 101 -19.21 4.40 5.65
N ASN A 102 -18.27 5.36 5.56
CA ASN A 102 -17.63 5.76 4.32
C ASN A 102 -16.28 6.44 4.58
N ASP A 103 -15.45 6.54 3.54
CA ASP A 103 -14.17 7.26 3.55
C ASP A 103 -13.29 6.88 4.76
N ALA A 104 -13.25 5.59 5.07
CA ALA A 104 -12.36 5.08 6.11
C ALA A 104 -11.28 4.18 5.52
N HIS A 105 -10.15 4.13 6.20
CA HIS A 105 -9.03 3.26 5.90
C HIS A 105 -8.68 2.44 7.14
N ALA A 106 -8.64 1.12 6.97
CA ALA A 106 -8.17 0.22 7.99
C ALA A 106 -6.72 -0.19 7.72
N ARG A 107 -5.90 -0.17 8.76
CA ARG A 107 -4.60 -0.81 8.81
C ARG A 107 -4.66 -1.98 9.77
N LEU A 108 -4.63 -3.19 9.22
CA LEU A 108 -4.64 -4.46 9.95
C LEU A 108 -3.20 -4.96 10.01
N MET A 109 -2.68 -5.17 11.20
CA MET A 109 -1.29 -5.56 11.46
C MET A 109 -1.26 -6.84 12.28
N VAL A 110 -0.39 -7.78 11.90
CA VAL A 110 -0.15 -9.02 12.66
C VAL A 110 1.36 -9.19 12.82
N THR A 111 1.82 -9.29 14.07
CA THR A 111 3.22 -9.59 14.38
C THR A 111 3.33 -10.99 14.98
N ARG A 112 4.57 -11.51 15.07
CA ARG A 112 4.82 -12.80 15.76
C ARG A 112 4.58 -12.73 17.28
N GLY A 113 4.29 -11.55 17.82
CA GLY A 113 3.99 -11.34 19.23
C GLY A 113 5.18 -11.11 20.13
N VAL A 114 4.90 -11.16 21.43
CA VAL A 114 5.84 -10.78 22.48
C VAL A 114 6.93 -11.84 22.68
N LYS A 115 8.18 -11.41 22.71
CA LYS A 115 9.35 -12.26 22.93
C LYS A 115 9.72 -12.33 24.41
N THR A 116 10.26 -13.46 24.82
CA THR A 116 10.81 -13.65 26.17
C THR A 116 12.16 -12.95 26.36
N ARG A 117 12.89 -12.71 25.26
CA ARG A 117 14.18 -12.02 25.22
C ARG A 117 14.33 -11.23 23.92
N PRO A 118 15.10 -10.13 23.90
CA PRO A 118 15.19 -9.22 22.74
C PRO A 118 16.17 -9.72 21.66
N PHE A 119 16.06 -11.00 21.27
CA PHE A 119 16.89 -11.62 20.22
C PHE A 119 16.06 -12.05 19.01
N GLN A 120 16.71 -12.25 17.88
CA GLN A 120 16.06 -12.49 16.58
C GLN A 120 15.28 -13.81 16.49
N HIS A 121 15.71 -14.86 17.19
CA HIS A 121 15.18 -16.21 16.97
C HIS A 121 13.65 -16.26 17.18
N PRO A 122 12.86 -16.76 16.20
CA PRO A 122 11.39 -16.75 16.26
C PRO A 122 10.81 -17.58 17.41
N LYS A 123 11.48 -18.67 17.85
CA LYS A 123 11.06 -19.50 19.00
C LYS A 123 11.03 -18.74 20.34
N LEU A 124 11.57 -17.53 20.39
CA LEU A 124 11.48 -16.67 21.57
C LEU A 124 10.13 -15.95 21.69
N SER A 125 9.33 -15.91 20.62
CA SER A 125 7.95 -15.43 20.67
C SER A 125 7.04 -16.56 21.15
N GLN A 126 6.53 -16.44 22.37
CA GLN A 126 5.78 -17.52 23.05
C GLN A 126 4.36 -17.09 23.45
N SER A 127 4.00 -15.82 23.23
CA SER A 127 2.68 -15.28 23.62
C SER A 127 1.57 -15.49 22.58
N GLY A 128 1.90 -16.10 21.44
CA GLY A 128 1.04 -16.03 20.25
C GLY A 128 1.17 -14.68 19.52
N PRO A 129 0.48 -14.50 18.39
CA PRO A 129 0.56 -13.30 17.58
C PRO A 129 0.00 -12.07 18.30
N THR A 130 0.50 -10.90 17.99
CA THR A 130 -0.16 -9.63 18.31
C THR A 130 -0.87 -9.13 17.07
N MET A 131 -2.17 -8.88 17.16
CA MET A 131 -2.96 -8.30 16.09
C MET A 131 -3.54 -6.96 16.51
N VAL A 132 -3.44 -5.98 15.61
CA VAL A 132 -3.96 -4.62 15.80
C VAL A 132 -4.71 -4.18 14.55
N ILE A 133 -5.91 -3.60 14.71
CA ILE A 133 -6.66 -2.96 13.63
C ILE A 133 -6.86 -1.49 14.00
N ILE A 134 -6.17 -0.61 13.28
CA ILE A 134 -6.37 0.83 13.33
C ILE A 134 -7.30 1.21 12.19
N MET A 135 -8.34 1.96 12.50
CA MET A 135 -9.28 2.45 11.50
C MET A 135 -9.46 3.95 11.65
N GLU A 136 -9.24 4.68 10.55
CA GLU A 136 -9.32 6.14 10.56
C GLU A 136 -10.30 6.64 9.51
N HIS A 137 -11.01 7.74 9.84
CA HIS A 137 -11.65 8.57 8.83
C HIS A 137 -10.57 9.16 7.96
N SER A 138 -10.59 8.87 6.69
CA SER A 138 -9.50 9.23 5.78
C SER A 138 -10.04 9.59 4.41
N ARG A 139 -10.77 10.71 4.35
CA ARG A 139 -11.22 11.26 3.09
C ARG A 139 -10.01 11.61 2.24
N GLN A 140 -9.99 11.07 1.04
CA GLN A 140 -8.91 11.33 0.10
C GLN A 140 -9.00 12.75 -0.44
N LYS A 141 -7.89 13.50 -0.37
CA LYS A 141 -7.78 14.76 -1.10
C LYS A 141 -7.89 14.51 -2.60
N LEU A 142 -8.44 15.47 -3.35
CA LEU A 142 -8.47 15.37 -4.80
C LEU A 142 -7.05 15.10 -5.32
N PRO A 143 -6.86 14.11 -6.20
CA PRO A 143 -5.54 13.79 -6.71
C PRO A 143 -5.01 14.96 -7.52
N ARG A 144 -3.88 15.47 -7.10
CA ARG A 144 -3.06 16.36 -7.92
C ARG A 144 -1.89 15.54 -8.50
N PRO A 145 -1.34 15.93 -9.67
CA PRO A 145 -0.15 15.27 -10.19
C PRO A 145 1.00 15.39 -9.20
N ILE A 146 1.66 14.26 -8.92
CA ILE A 146 2.81 14.18 -8.03
C ILE A 146 4.12 14.14 -8.81
N LYS A 147 5.23 14.41 -8.11
CA LYS A 147 6.58 14.36 -8.62
C LYS A 147 7.29 13.12 -8.10
N LEU A 148 7.95 12.39 -8.98
CA LEU A 148 8.79 11.26 -8.61
C LEU A 148 10.27 11.57 -8.83
N ALA A 149 11.11 10.99 -7.99
CA ALA A 149 12.56 10.93 -8.22
C ALA A 149 13.01 9.46 -8.27
N THR A 150 13.79 9.12 -9.29
CA THR A 150 14.50 7.84 -9.34
C THR A 150 15.59 7.84 -8.26
N VAL A 151 15.60 6.80 -7.44
CA VAL A 151 16.48 6.71 -6.27
C VAL A 151 17.43 5.51 -6.38
N PRO A 152 18.58 5.53 -5.68
CA PRO A 152 19.53 4.41 -5.71
C PRO A 152 19.01 3.15 -4.97
N HIS A 153 17.95 3.27 -4.18
CA HIS A 153 17.35 2.15 -3.47
C HIS A 153 16.52 1.31 -4.44
N MET A 154 16.93 0.07 -4.63
CA MET A 154 16.27 -0.87 -5.56
C MET A 154 15.29 -1.78 -4.83
N ARG A 155 14.36 -2.34 -5.57
CA ARG A 155 13.60 -3.51 -5.13
C ARG A 155 14.48 -4.74 -5.20
N GLY A 156 14.58 -5.46 -4.07
CA GLY A 156 15.48 -6.59 -3.93
C GLY A 156 15.02 -7.86 -4.63
N LEU A 157 15.88 -8.86 -4.58
CA LEU A 157 15.58 -10.22 -5.03
C LEU A 157 14.68 -10.92 -3.98
N PRO A 158 13.85 -11.90 -4.40
CA PRO A 158 13.08 -12.73 -3.47
C PRO A 158 13.94 -13.42 -2.39
N MET A 159 15.22 -13.69 -2.70
CA MET A 159 16.17 -14.32 -1.78
C MET A 159 16.59 -13.43 -0.61
N THR A 160 16.42 -12.12 -0.69
CA THR A 160 16.76 -11.19 0.40
C THR A 160 15.55 -11.00 1.32
N GLN A 161 14.64 -10.14 0.97
CA GLN A 161 13.31 -10.03 1.52
C GLN A 161 12.37 -9.97 0.32
N ASP A 162 11.55 -11.00 0.13
CA ASP A 162 10.67 -11.06 -1.04
C ASP A 162 9.81 -9.78 -1.13
N PRO A 163 9.98 -8.98 -2.19
CA PRO A 163 9.25 -7.72 -2.34
C PRO A 163 7.73 -7.90 -2.50
N LYS A 164 7.26 -9.12 -2.74
CA LYS A 164 5.83 -9.48 -2.76
C LYS A 164 5.21 -9.46 -1.36
N LEU A 165 6.03 -9.62 -0.30
CA LEU A 165 5.55 -9.61 1.08
C LEU A 165 5.12 -8.21 1.52
N ASN A 166 3.91 -8.10 2.02
CA ASN A 166 3.47 -6.92 2.74
C ASN A 166 3.90 -6.99 4.21
N SER A 167 5.21 -6.97 4.42
CA SER A 167 5.87 -7.08 5.72
C SER A 167 5.92 -5.74 6.46
N HIS A 168 6.05 -5.79 7.80
CA HIS A 168 6.37 -4.64 8.63
C HIS A 168 7.77 -4.07 8.36
N SER A 169 8.71 -4.88 7.87
CA SER A 169 10.08 -4.46 7.51
C SER A 169 10.07 -3.56 6.27
N LYS A 170 9.89 -2.25 6.47
CA LYS A 170 9.77 -1.24 5.39
C LYS A 170 10.95 -0.29 5.30
N LEU A 171 12.09 -0.59 5.97
CA LEU A 171 13.22 0.33 6.01
C LEU A 171 13.73 0.69 4.62
N ASN A 172 13.82 -0.26 3.68
CA ASN A 172 14.21 0.03 2.30
C ASN A 172 13.27 1.05 1.62
N CYS A 173 11.95 0.91 1.83
CA CYS A 173 10.96 1.86 1.31
C CYS A 173 11.07 3.24 1.98
N ILE A 174 11.36 3.29 3.28
CA ILE A 174 11.55 4.53 4.03
C ILE A 174 12.80 5.25 3.54
N LEU A 175 13.92 4.54 3.35
CA LEU A 175 15.16 5.12 2.80
C LEU A 175 14.95 5.67 1.37
N ALA A 176 14.18 4.97 0.55
CA ALA A 176 13.79 5.45 -0.77
C ALA A 176 12.95 6.75 -0.68
N CYS A 177 11.99 6.80 0.24
CA CYS A 177 11.17 7.99 0.49
C CYS A 177 12.04 9.19 0.93
N ILE A 178 12.97 8.98 1.86
CA ILE A 178 13.93 10.02 2.31
C ILE A 178 14.78 10.53 1.14
N ALA A 179 15.25 9.64 0.26
CA ALA A 179 16.03 10.04 -0.90
C ALA A 179 15.21 10.87 -1.88
N ALA A 180 13.95 10.51 -2.12
CA ALA A 180 13.04 11.28 -2.97
C ALA A 180 12.74 12.67 -2.40
N GLU A 181 12.47 12.76 -1.09
CA GLU A 181 12.24 14.03 -0.40
C GLU A 181 13.46 14.97 -0.53
N LYS A 182 14.68 14.43 -0.32
CA LYS A 182 15.92 15.21 -0.51
C LYS A 182 16.14 15.65 -1.94
N ALA A 183 15.58 14.94 -2.92
CA ALA A 183 15.59 15.33 -4.34
C ALA A 183 14.44 16.29 -4.71
N GLY A 184 13.59 16.69 -3.75
CA GLY A 184 12.46 17.60 -3.99
C GLY A 184 11.27 16.93 -4.68
N ALA A 185 11.15 15.62 -4.57
CA ALA A 185 10.04 14.83 -5.10
C ALA A 185 9.10 14.35 -3.98
N ASP A 186 7.88 14.04 -4.37
CA ASP A 186 6.82 13.57 -3.44
C ASP A 186 6.99 12.09 -3.08
N GLU A 187 7.43 11.24 -4.05
CA GLU A 187 7.68 9.81 -3.82
C GLU A 187 8.88 9.32 -4.67
N ALA A 188 9.43 8.18 -4.27
CA ALA A 188 10.54 7.54 -4.96
C ALA A 188 10.07 6.63 -6.10
N LEU A 189 10.69 6.72 -7.27
CA LEU A 189 10.63 5.70 -8.30
C LEU A 189 11.80 4.73 -8.09
N MET A 190 11.48 3.46 -7.86
CA MET A 190 12.45 2.41 -7.58
C MET A 190 12.60 1.49 -8.78
N LEU A 191 13.85 1.19 -9.13
CA LEU A 191 14.17 0.20 -10.16
C LEU A 191 14.26 -1.20 -9.55
N ASP A 192 14.22 -2.21 -10.39
CA ASP A 192 14.57 -3.57 -10.01
C ASP A 192 16.08 -3.81 -10.08
N VAL A 193 16.53 -5.01 -9.76
CA VAL A 193 17.94 -5.40 -9.77
C VAL A 193 18.59 -5.43 -11.16
N HIS A 194 17.79 -5.36 -12.21
CA HIS A 194 18.22 -5.33 -13.61
C HIS A 194 18.20 -3.90 -14.20
N GLY A 195 17.78 -2.90 -13.40
CA GLY A 195 17.69 -1.50 -13.82
C GLY A 195 16.40 -1.14 -14.56
N PHE A 196 15.40 -2.03 -14.61
CA PHE A 196 14.09 -1.70 -15.15
C PHE A 196 13.23 -0.97 -14.12
N VAL A 197 12.33 -0.12 -14.61
CA VAL A 197 11.36 0.57 -13.77
C VAL A 197 10.40 -0.44 -13.15
N ASN A 198 10.23 -0.35 -11.82
CA ASN A 198 9.47 -1.36 -11.10
C ASN A 198 8.24 -0.77 -10.41
N THR A 199 8.44 -0.01 -9.34
CA THR A 199 7.38 0.45 -8.45
C THR A 199 7.81 1.73 -7.73
N THR A 200 6.97 2.29 -6.87
CA THR A 200 7.42 3.33 -5.94
C THR A 200 7.72 2.75 -4.54
N ASN A 201 8.10 3.62 -3.61
CA ASN A 201 8.26 3.25 -2.20
C ASN A 201 6.97 2.67 -1.58
N ALA A 202 5.78 3.03 -2.11
CA ALA A 202 4.50 2.68 -1.49
C ALA A 202 3.42 2.17 -2.46
N CYS A 203 3.53 2.43 -3.77
CA CYS A 203 2.51 2.18 -4.78
C CYS A 203 3.07 1.48 -6.02
N ASN A 204 2.25 0.74 -6.76
CA ASN A 204 2.64 0.24 -8.07
C ASN A 204 2.61 1.37 -9.10
N PHE A 205 3.47 1.26 -10.10
CA PHE A 205 3.70 2.28 -11.13
C PHE A 205 3.22 1.82 -12.50
N PHE A 206 2.59 2.73 -13.22
CA PHE A 206 2.08 2.53 -14.57
C PHE A 206 2.47 3.69 -15.47
N ILE A 207 2.68 3.40 -16.75
CA ILE A 207 2.77 4.40 -17.82
C ILE A 207 1.71 4.13 -18.88
N VAL A 208 1.33 5.19 -19.59
CA VAL A 208 0.56 5.10 -20.83
C VAL A 208 1.45 5.54 -21.97
N LYS A 209 1.56 4.72 -22.99
CA LYS A 209 2.40 5.01 -24.18
C LYS A 209 1.67 4.54 -25.42
N LYS A 210 1.41 5.47 -26.34
CA LYS A 210 0.69 5.21 -27.61
C LYS A 210 -0.63 4.44 -27.41
N GLY A 211 -1.42 4.85 -26.42
CA GLY A 211 -2.69 4.24 -26.08
C GLY A 211 -2.62 2.89 -25.34
N GLN A 212 -1.44 2.41 -25.02
CA GLN A 212 -1.21 1.17 -24.27
C GLN A 212 -0.86 1.49 -22.81
N VAL A 213 -1.35 0.68 -21.87
CA VAL A 213 -1.03 0.77 -20.45
C VAL A 213 0.05 -0.25 -20.12
N TRP A 214 1.16 0.20 -19.53
CA TRP A 214 2.26 -0.69 -19.13
C TRP A 214 2.51 -0.61 -17.64
N THR A 215 2.85 -1.75 -17.05
CA THR A 215 3.35 -1.85 -15.67
C THR A 215 4.43 -2.93 -15.59
N SER A 216 5.23 -2.93 -14.54
CA SER A 216 6.28 -3.95 -14.33
C SER A 216 5.70 -5.36 -14.26
N THR A 217 6.53 -6.39 -14.50
CA THR A 217 6.13 -7.81 -14.49
C THR A 217 5.55 -8.27 -13.16
N GLY A 218 5.87 -7.60 -12.06
CA GLY A 218 5.45 -8.00 -10.71
C GLY A 218 6.40 -8.98 -10.03
N ASP A 219 7.53 -9.32 -10.64
CA ASP A 219 8.50 -10.26 -10.07
C ASP A 219 9.24 -9.66 -8.88
N TYR A 220 9.52 -8.35 -8.92
CA TYR A 220 10.30 -7.63 -7.94
C TYR A 220 9.51 -6.57 -7.18
N CYS A 221 8.18 -6.65 -7.14
CA CYS A 221 7.32 -5.74 -6.37
C CYS A 221 6.14 -6.49 -5.77
N MET A 222 5.45 -5.83 -4.85
CA MET A 222 4.18 -6.35 -4.36
C MET A 222 3.14 -6.31 -5.49
N ASN A 223 2.48 -7.43 -5.73
CA ASN A 223 1.36 -7.51 -6.65
C ASN A 223 0.12 -6.88 -6.00
N GLY A 224 -0.02 -5.57 -6.17
CA GLY A 224 -1.06 -4.79 -5.54
C GLY A 224 -2.45 -5.20 -6.00
N ILE A 225 -3.42 -5.29 -5.09
CA ILE A 225 -4.82 -5.59 -5.45
C ILE A 225 -5.36 -4.49 -6.37
N THR A 226 -5.11 -3.22 -6.07
CA THR A 226 -5.49 -2.11 -6.97
C THR A 226 -4.80 -2.23 -8.33
N ARG A 227 -3.51 -2.62 -8.37
CA ARG A 227 -2.81 -2.90 -9.63
C ARG A 227 -3.55 -3.96 -10.45
N GLN A 228 -3.90 -5.09 -9.84
CA GLN A 228 -4.61 -6.16 -10.52
C GLN A 228 -5.97 -5.69 -11.03
N LYS A 229 -6.76 -4.97 -10.21
CA LYS A 229 -8.05 -4.42 -10.64
C LYS A 229 -7.93 -3.46 -11.82
N VAL A 230 -6.86 -2.64 -11.88
CA VAL A 230 -6.61 -1.77 -13.05
C VAL A 230 -6.30 -2.61 -14.30
N ILE A 231 -5.50 -3.66 -14.18
CA ILE A 231 -5.22 -4.60 -15.30
C ILE A 231 -6.52 -5.25 -15.77
N ASP A 232 -7.35 -5.73 -14.85
CA ASP A 232 -8.63 -6.39 -15.17
C ASP A 232 -9.60 -5.39 -15.84
N LEU A 233 -9.67 -4.15 -15.35
CA LEU A 233 -10.46 -3.09 -15.97
C LEU A 233 -9.96 -2.75 -17.38
N CYS A 234 -8.66 -2.72 -17.61
CA CYS A 234 -8.11 -2.56 -18.97
C CYS A 234 -8.60 -3.67 -19.90
N ARG A 235 -8.43 -4.92 -19.47
CA ARG A 235 -8.87 -6.10 -20.25
C ARG A 235 -10.37 -6.10 -20.52
N ALA A 236 -11.19 -5.77 -19.53
CA ALA A 236 -12.65 -5.73 -19.66
C ALA A 236 -13.17 -4.57 -20.51
N ASN A 237 -12.35 -3.57 -20.86
CA ASN A 237 -12.72 -2.39 -21.64
C ASN A 237 -11.90 -2.23 -22.93
N ASP A 238 -11.31 -3.31 -23.42
CA ASP A 238 -10.50 -3.35 -24.65
C ASP A 238 -9.34 -2.34 -24.65
N ILE A 239 -8.76 -2.05 -23.49
CA ILE A 239 -7.56 -1.21 -23.34
C ILE A 239 -6.34 -2.13 -23.37
N PRO A 240 -5.42 -2.00 -24.33
CA PRO A 240 -4.21 -2.82 -24.37
C PRO A 240 -3.38 -2.60 -23.09
N VAL A 241 -3.12 -3.67 -22.34
CA VAL A 241 -2.36 -3.62 -21.09
C VAL A 241 -1.27 -4.67 -21.10
N PHE A 242 -0.07 -4.30 -20.66
CA PHE A 242 1.12 -5.16 -20.66
C PHE A 242 1.83 -5.12 -19.33
N GLU A 243 2.05 -6.29 -18.76
CA GLU A 243 2.96 -6.54 -17.65
C GLU A 243 4.33 -6.86 -18.25
N ARG A 244 5.26 -5.90 -18.24
CA ARG A 244 6.53 -6.02 -18.96
C ARG A 244 7.63 -5.19 -18.33
N ASN A 245 8.88 -5.54 -18.63
CA ASN A 245 10.02 -4.70 -18.34
C ASN A 245 10.04 -3.49 -19.26
N PHE A 246 10.33 -2.31 -18.71
CA PHE A 246 10.57 -1.06 -19.45
C PHE A 246 11.56 -0.18 -18.69
N SER A 247 12.23 0.66 -19.42
CA SER A 247 13.33 1.48 -18.90
C SER A 247 12.89 2.92 -18.56
N LEU A 248 13.81 3.69 -18.00
CA LEU A 248 13.58 5.13 -17.78
C LEU A 248 13.38 5.89 -19.11
N VAL A 249 13.97 5.42 -20.22
CA VAL A 249 13.73 6.03 -21.55
C VAL A 249 12.26 5.90 -21.95
N ASP A 250 11.66 4.71 -21.72
CA ASP A 250 10.24 4.50 -21.99
C ASP A 250 9.37 5.38 -21.08
N THR A 251 9.78 5.48 -19.83
CA THR A 251 9.07 6.25 -18.79
C THR A 251 9.07 7.75 -19.08
N TYR A 252 10.24 8.33 -19.43
CA TYR A 252 10.34 9.75 -19.74
C TYR A 252 9.61 10.16 -21.02
N SER A 253 9.43 9.22 -21.96
CA SER A 253 8.72 9.42 -23.22
C SER A 253 7.26 8.93 -23.19
N ALA A 254 6.72 8.65 -22.00
CA ALA A 254 5.33 8.23 -21.82
C ALA A 254 4.36 9.41 -22.03
N ASP A 255 3.17 9.10 -22.52
CA ASP A 255 2.09 10.07 -22.72
C ASP A 255 1.44 10.42 -21.35
N GLU A 256 1.36 9.43 -20.43
CA GLU A 256 0.86 9.59 -19.06
C GLU A 256 1.64 8.66 -18.13
N ALA A 257 1.66 8.99 -16.83
CA ALA A 257 2.09 8.08 -15.78
C ALA A 257 1.16 8.20 -14.56
N PHE A 258 0.95 7.10 -13.86
CA PHE A 258 0.14 7.08 -12.64
C PHE A 258 0.57 5.98 -11.69
N LEU A 259 0.21 6.17 -10.42
CA LEU A 259 0.41 5.19 -9.36
C LEU A 259 -0.90 4.50 -9.00
N THR A 260 -0.80 3.28 -8.48
CA THR A 260 -1.96 2.56 -7.93
C THR A 260 -1.72 2.07 -6.52
N GLY A 261 -2.69 2.30 -5.64
CA GLY A 261 -2.65 1.82 -4.25
C GLY A 261 -4.03 1.86 -3.62
N THR A 262 -4.21 1.10 -2.57
CA THR A 262 -5.51 0.97 -1.88
C THR A 262 -6.04 2.33 -1.42
N PHE A 263 -5.18 3.20 -0.91
CA PHE A 263 -5.59 4.53 -0.43
C PHE A 263 -5.86 5.49 -1.59
N GLY A 264 -4.89 5.67 -2.49
CA GLY A 264 -4.89 6.68 -3.55
C GLY A 264 -5.68 6.30 -4.80
N ALA A 265 -6.15 5.04 -4.90
CA ALA A 265 -6.68 4.46 -6.13
C ALA A 265 -5.69 4.69 -7.30
N GLN A 266 -5.98 5.61 -8.24
CA GLN A 266 -5.06 6.03 -9.29
C GLN A 266 -4.63 7.48 -9.03
N THR A 267 -3.34 7.71 -8.77
CA THR A 267 -2.75 9.04 -8.55
C THR A 267 -1.90 9.42 -9.76
N PRO A 268 -2.19 10.52 -10.46
CA PRO A 268 -1.42 10.93 -11.63
C PRO A 268 0.00 11.36 -11.25
N VAL A 269 0.96 11.09 -12.13
CA VAL A 269 2.35 11.53 -12.02
C VAL A 269 2.61 12.58 -13.09
N GLY A 270 2.97 13.80 -12.67
CA GLY A 270 3.19 14.92 -13.59
C GLY A 270 4.66 15.14 -13.95
N MET A 271 5.59 14.65 -13.12
CA MET A 271 7.03 14.87 -13.32
C MET A 271 7.84 13.69 -12.77
N ILE A 272 8.90 13.31 -13.47
CA ILE A 272 9.87 12.30 -13.05
C ILE A 272 11.29 12.82 -13.32
N ASP A 273 12.13 12.89 -12.29
CA ASP A 273 13.53 13.36 -12.39
C ASP A 273 13.64 14.72 -13.11
N GLY A 274 12.75 15.66 -12.76
CA GLY A 274 12.70 17.00 -13.36
C GLY A 274 12.09 17.06 -14.77
N ARG A 275 11.67 15.92 -15.37
CA ARG A 275 11.05 15.86 -16.70
C ARG A 275 9.54 15.81 -16.57
N VAL A 276 8.85 16.68 -17.27
CA VAL A 276 7.38 16.67 -17.36
C VAL A 276 6.94 15.43 -18.15
N ILE A 277 5.99 14.68 -17.62
CA ILE A 277 5.38 13.51 -18.29
C ILE A 277 4.09 13.96 -18.96
N GLY A 278 3.99 13.72 -20.28
CA GLY A 278 2.85 14.20 -21.08
C GLY A 278 2.64 15.70 -20.93
N THR A 279 1.48 16.10 -20.42
CA THR A 279 1.15 17.52 -20.15
C THR A 279 1.50 17.95 -18.71
N GLY A 280 2.02 17.07 -17.87
CA GLY A 280 2.22 17.31 -16.44
C GLY A 280 0.94 17.23 -15.61
N GLN A 281 -0.18 16.91 -16.23
CA GLN A 281 -1.50 16.81 -15.61
C GLN A 281 -2.03 15.37 -15.72
N MET A 282 -3.20 15.11 -15.11
CA MET A 282 -3.88 13.82 -15.30
C MET A 282 -4.31 13.68 -16.76
N GLY A 283 -3.83 12.64 -17.41
CA GLY A 283 -4.19 12.36 -18.79
C GLY A 283 -5.51 11.59 -18.93
N PRO A 284 -6.06 11.54 -20.16
CA PRO A 284 -7.39 10.98 -20.42
C PRO A 284 -7.51 9.48 -20.11
N MET A 285 -6.43 8.70 -20.27
CA MET A 285 -6.44 7.26 -19.94
C MET A 285 -6.48 7.05 -18.42
N THR A 286 -5.68 7.80 -17.68
CA THR A 286 -5.69 7.78 -16.20
C THR A 286 -7.07 8.18 -15.67
N GLU A 287 -7.69 9.22 -16.22
CA GLU A 287 -9.02 9.67 -15.85
C GLU A 287 -10.08 8.59 -16.15
N ARG A 288 -10.04 7.98 -17.33
CA ARG A 288 -10.91 6.87 -17.73
C ARG A 288 -10.81 5.70 -16.74
N LEU A 289 -9.61 5.24 -16.45
CA LEU A 289 -9.37 4.12 -15.53
C LEU A 289 -9.82 4.45 -14.11
N ARG A 290 -9.61 5.69 -13.67
CA ARG A 290 -10.08 6.16 -12.39
C ARG A 290 -11.62 6.16 -12.30
N GLY A 291 -12.31 6.58 -13.36
CA GLY A 291 -13.78 6.53 -13.46
C GLY A 291 -14.32 5.09 -13.41
N LEU A 292 -13.66 4.16 -14.12
CA LEU A 292 -14.01 2.74 -14.10
C LEU A 292 -13.78 2.12 -12.70
N TYR A 293 -12.67 2.45 -12.05
CA TYR A 293 -12.36 1.95 -10.72
C TYR A 293 -13.34 2.47 -9.67
N LYS A 294 -13.74 3.75 -9.72
CA LYS A 294 -14.77 4.29 -8.84
C LYS A 294 -16.09 3.54 -8.95
N LYS A 295 -16.53 3.24 -10.17
CA LYS A 295 -17.73 2.41 -10.39
C LYS A 295 -17.58 1.00 -9.79
N LEU A 296 -16.41 0.40 -9.92
CA LEU A 296 -16.11 -0.95 -9.39
C LEU A 296 -16.22 -1.00 -7.87
N VAL A 297 -15.71 0.00 -7.15
CA VAL A 297 -15.74 0.06 -5.68
C VAL A 297 -17.02 0.72 -5.13
N GLY A 298 -17.90 1.22 -5.98
CA GLY A 298 -19.14 1.89 -5.58
C GLY A 298 -18.90 3.25 -4.92
N ALA A 299 -17.85 3.99 -5.33
CA ALA A 299 -17.44 5.28 -4.77
C ALA A 299 -17.87 6.47 -5.66
#